data_35b12afe87df4b63ccf173f79e46950c
#
_entry.id   35b12afe87df4b63ccf173f79e46950c
#
_cell.length_a   1.000
_cell.length_b   1.000
_cell.length_c   1.000
_cell.angle_alpha   90.00
_cell.angle_beta   90.00
_cell.angle_gamma   90.00
#
_symmetry.space_group_name_H-M   'P 1'
#
loop_
_entity.id
_entity.type
_entity.pdbx_description
1 polymer ?
#
loop_
_entity_poly.entity_id
_entity_poly.type
_entity_poly.pdbx_seq_one_letter_code
_entity_poly.pdbx_strand_id
1 'polypeptide(L)'
;MAEQENSKDLISVLWSGADILRSKMDANEYKNYLLGIVFYKYLSDSFLIKVYDMICDDKPESLKEALDVYVEELQGEDADELIKEMKDECHYIIEPELTYTCFADAARNNVFNREQLQKAFNNIEQSDPIFADLFADIDLYSNRLGAGDQKQSDTIASLIREIDKADLLNTDAEILGNAYEYLIGQFASETGKKAGEFYTPQAVSKILTQIAIAGQEDKRGLSVYDPCMGSGSLLLNAKKYAEKPEYIKYYGQELNTSTYNLARMNMFLHGISPENQNLRNGDTLDEDWPTGEETDFNMVLMNPPYSAKWSAAAGFLQDERFSDYGVLAPKSKADYAFLLHGLYHLKGNGTMAIVLPHGVLFRGAAEGKIREKLLRSGNIYAVIGLPANLFYNTSIPTCIIVLKKQRDLLERDVLFIDASKKFNKGKKQNEMTDQHITEVMELYSKRETIEKESFLASFDDIEKNDFNLNIPRYVDNFEKEEEIDLNELLSKMKKTDEELQQTQTEFMSLLKELTSPDEKIMSSLNNL
;
A
#
# COMPACT_ATOMS: atom_id res chain seq x y z
N MET A 1 6.81 -1.14 -23.47
CA MET A 1 8.18 -0.56 -23.33
C MET A 1 8.11 0.95 -23.16
N ALA A 2 7.42 1.72 -24.00
CA ALA A 2 7.26 3.17 -23.84
C ALA A 2 6.54 3.57 -22.54
N GLU A 3 5.47 2.90 -22.15
CA GLU A 3 4.75 3.15 -20.88
C GLU A 3 5.60 2.89 -19.63
N GLN A 4 6.45 1.86 -19.66
CA GLN A 4 7.36 1.56 -18.54
C GLN A 4 8.52 2.55 -18.44
N GLU A 5 8.90 3.17 -19.54
CA GLU A 5 9.94 4.20 -19.60
C GLU A 5 9.39 5.53 -19.09
N ASN A 6 8.20 5.94 -19.53
CA ASN A 6 7.50 7.13 -19.04
C ASN A 6 7.22 7.05 -17.52
N SER A 7 6.80 5.88 -17.02
CA SER A 7 6.56 5.68 -15.59
C SER A 7 7.83 5.84 -14.75
N LYS A 8 9.00 5.36 -15.23
CA LYS A 8 10.28 5.48 -14.52
C LYS A 8 10.78 6.91 -14.48
N ASP A 9 10.62 7.64 -15.57
CA ASP A 9 11.02 9.04 -15.66
C ASP A 9 10.16 9.91 -14.72
N LEU A 10 8.86 9.68 -14.71
CA LEU A 10 7.93 10.34 -13.80
C LEU A 10 8.29 10.06 -12.33
N ILE A 11 8.50 8.81 -11.95
CA ILE A 11 8.92 8.42 -10.60
C ILE A 11 10.24 9.10 -10.21
N SER A 12 11.21 9.16 -11.13
CA SER A 12 12.50 9.80 -10.87
C SER A 12 12.37 11.30 -10.61
N VAL A 13 11.55 12.00 -11.39
CA VAL A 13 11.27 13.44 -11.21
C VAL A 13 10.60 13.68 -9.86
N LEU A 14 9.52 12.94 -9.56
CA LEU A 14 8.79 13.08 -8.31
C LEU A 14 9.66 12.75 -7.10
N TRP A 15 10.54 11.73 -7.21
CA TRP A 15 11.48 11.37 -6.15
C TRP A 15 12.55 12.44 -5.91
N SER A 16 13.00 13.13 -6.98
CA SER A 16 13.94 14.26 -6.85
C SER A 16 13.34 15.41 -6.04
N GLY A 17 12.01 15.60 -6.10
CA GLY A 17 11.28 16.53 -5.22
C GLY A 17 11.43 16.18 -3.73
N ALA A 18 11.45 14.90 -3.37
CA ALA A 18 11.66 14.46 -1.98
C ALA A 18 13.05 14.87 -1.46
N ASP A 19 14.10 14.87 -2.29
CA ASP A 19 15.47 15.22 -1.89
C ASP A 19 15.60 16.68 -1.43
N ILE A 20 14.76 17.58 -1.97
CA ILE A 20 14.70 18.99 -1.55
C ILE A 20 14.26 19.11 -0.09
N LEU A 21 13.34 18.26 0.36
CA LEU A 21 12.76 18.31 1.70
C LEU A 21 13.47 17.38 2.69
N ARG A 22 14.10 16.29 2.23
CA ARG A 22 14.74 15.26 3.09
C ARG A 22 15.81 15.83 4.02
N SER A 23 16.50 16.88 3.62
CA SER A 23 17.49 17.55 4.48
C SER A 23 16.89 18.46 5.56
N LYS A 24 15.58 18.70 5.53
CA LYS A 24 14.88 19.68 6.35
C LYS A 24 13.89 19.06 7.33
N MET A 25 13.30 17.91 7.00
CA MET A 25 12.26 17.27 7.80
C MET A 25 12.25 15.75 7.60
N ASP A 26 11.58 15.03 8.49
CA ASP A 26 11.46 13.57 8.45
C ASP A 26 10.50 13.10 7.35
N ALA A 27 10.68 11.83 6.90
CA ALA A 27 9.88 11.22 5.85
C ALA A 27 8.36 11.24 6.14
N ASN A 28 7.98 11.14 7.40
CA ASN A 28 6.57 11.25 7.82
C ASN A 28 5.95 12.61 7.50
N GLU A 29 6.76 13.65 7.40
CA GLU A 29 6.31 15.02 7.17
C GLU A 29 6.46 15.41 5.71
N TYR A 30 7.67 15.24 5.12
CA TYR A 30 7.89 15.72 3.76
C TYR A 30 7.05 14.98 2.71
N LYS A 31 6.63 13.73 2.99
CA LYS A 31 5.72 13.01 2.10
C LYS A 31 4.41 13.78 1.86
N ASN A 32 3.84 14.42 2.90
CA ASN A 32 2.59 15.15 2.77
C ASN A 32 2.74 16.37 1.85
N TYR A 33 3.86 17.10 1.98
CA TYR A 33 4.15 18.21 1.07
C TYR A 33 4.30 17.76 -0.37
N LEU A 34 5.14 16.73 -0.60
CA LEU A 34 5.38 16.22 -1.94
C LEU A 34 4.10 15.69 -2.57
N LEU A 35 3.42 14.77 -1.88
CA LEU A 35 2.23 14.10 -2.41
C LEU A 35 1.07 15.07 -2.58
N GLY A 36 0.88 16.03 -1.67
CA GLY A 36 -0.16 17.04 -1.79
C GLY A 36 0.09 18.04 -2.92
N ILE A 37 1.34 18.47 -3.15
CA ILE A 37 1.67 19.37 -4.26
C ILE A 37 1.57 18.65 -5.60
N VAL A 38 1.97 17.37 -5.69
CA VAL A 38 1.76 16.54 -6.88
C VAL A 38 0.26 16.39 -7.16
N PHE A 39 -0.54 16.15 -6.13
CA PHE A 39 -1.98 16.05 -6.27
C PHE A 39 -2.61 17.39 -6.72
N TYR A 40 -2.17 18.52 -6.17
CA TYR A 40 -2.63 19.83 -6.63
C TYR A 40 -2.26 20.10 -8.09
N LYS A 41 -1.04 19.73 -8.51
CA LYS A 41 -0.65 19.79 -9.93
C LYS A 41 -1.62 18.97 -10.79
N TYR A 42 -1.92 17.74 -10.39
CA TYR A 42 -2.88 16.91 -11.12
C TYR A 42 -4.26 17.58 -11.25
N LEU A 43 -4.81 18.12 -10.15
CA LEU A 43 -6.09 18.80 -10.19
C LEU A 43 -6.05 20.01 -11.16
N SER A 44 -5.00 20.82 -11.08
CA SER A 44 -4.82 22.01 -11.91
C SER A 44 -4.64 21.68 -13.39
N ASP A 45 -3.78 20.72 -13.69
CA ASP A 45 -3.50 20.35 -15.08
C ASP A 45 -4.72 19.67 -15.72
N SER A 46 -5.37 18.76 -14.99
CA SER A 46 -6.61 18.12 -15.45
C SER A 46 -7.75 19.11 -15.66
N PHE A 47 -7.85 20.11 -14.80
CA PHE A 47 -8.83 21.19 -14.94
C PHE A 47 -8.60 21.98 -16.24
N LEU A 48 -7.37 22.41 -16.52
CA LEU A 48 -7.03 23.16 -17.74
C LEU A 48 -7.27 22.33 -19.01
N ILE A 49 -6.93 21.04 -18.99
CA ILE A 49 -7.18 20.13 -20.11
C ILE A 49 -8.68 20.01 -20.38
N LYS A 50 -9.50 19.82 -19.34
CA LYS A 50 -10.95 19.72 -19.48
C LYS A 50 -11.58 21.00 -20.02
N VAL A 51 -11.14 22.17 -19.52
CA VAL A 51 -11.56 23.47 -20.06
C VAL A 51 -11.24 23.55 -21.56
N TYR A 52 -10.01 23.19 -21.94
CA TYR A 52 -9.59 23.22 -23.33
C TYR A 52 -10.43 22.27 -24.21
N ASP A 53 -10.65 21.05 -23.74
CA ASP A 53 -11.46 20.03 -24.46
C ASP A 53 -12.94 20.43 -24.62
N MET A 54 -13.47 21.32 -23.78
CA MET A 54 -14.82 21.88 -23.90
C MET A 54 -14.91 23.00 -24.97
N ILE A 55 -13.82 23.70 -25.20
CA ILE A 55 -13.77 24.89 -26.05
C ILE A 55 -13.21 24.57 -27.44
N CYS A 56 -12.22 23.67 -27.51
CA CYS A 56 -11.45 23.36 -28.69
C CYS A 56 -11.66 21.91 -29.15
N ASP A 57 -11.61 21.67 -30.48
CA ASP A 57 -11.76 20.33 -31.07
C ASP A 57 -10.44 19.52 -31.08
N ASP A 58 -9.31 20.15 -30.84
CA ASP A 58 -7.97 19.56 -30.83
C ASP A 58 -7.38 19.53 -29.40
N LYS A 59 -6.24 18.91 -29.23
CA LYS A 59 -5.54 18.88 -27.94
C LYS A 59 -4.59 20.07 -27.80
N PRO A 60 -4.41 20.60 -26.57
CA PRO A 60 -3.47 21.68 -26.37
C PRO A 60 -2.02 21.21 -26.60
N GLU A 61 -1.19 22.04 -27.22
CA GLU A 61 0.26 21.80 -27.36
C GLU A 61 0.98 21.94 -26.02
N SER A 62 0.40 22.73 -25.09
CA SER A 62 0.97 22.96 -23.75
C SER A 62 -0.11 23.39 -22.75
N LEU A 63 0.16 23.17 -21.45
CA LEU A 63 -0.70 23.69 -20.37
C LEU A 63 -0.78 25.23 -20.35
N LYS A 64 0.23 25.91 -20.91
CA LYS A 64 0.20 27.38 -21.05
C LYS A 64 -0.85 27.80 -22.08
N GLU A 65 -0.93 27.12 -23.20
CA GLU A 65 -1.97 27.34 -24.21
C GLU A 65 -3.37 27.11 -23.62
N ALA A 66 -3.55 26.00 -22.90
CA ALA A 66 -4.82 25.70 -22.24
C ALA A 66 -5.21 26.79 -21.23
N LEU A 67 -4.24 27.33 -20.50
CA LEU A 67 -4.46 28.45 -19.59
C LEU A 67 -4.84 29.75 -20.34
N ASP A 68 -4.16 30.03 -21.45
CA ASP A 68 -4.44 31.26 -22.23
C ASP A 68 -5.86 31.21 -22.84
N VAL A 69 -6.30 30.04 -23.34
CA VAL A 69 -7.70 29.81 -23.78
C VAL A 69 -8.68 29.97 -22.62
N TYR A 70 -8.39 29.42 -21.44
CA TYR A 70 -9.23 29.59 -20.27
C TYR A 70 -9.38 31.06 -19.86
N VAL A 71 -8.28 31.81 -19.85
CA VAL A 71 -8.30 33.27 -19.52
C VAL A 71 -9.10 34.04 -20.54
N GLU A 72 -9.01 33.72 -21.83
CA GLU A 72 -9.77 34.37 -22.90
C GLU A 72 -11.29 34.11 -22.75
N GLU A 73 -11.67 32.87 -22.51
CA GLU A 73 -13.07 32.45 -22.35
C GLU A 73 -13.74 33.11 -21.13
N LEU A 74 -12.99 33.26 -20.02
CA LEU A 74 -13.50 33.97 -18.84
C LEU A 74 -13.78 35.45 -19.08
N GLN A 75 -13.33 36.06 -20.20
CA GLN A 75 -13.65 37.41 -20.60
C GLN A 75 -14.80 37.44 -21.62
N GLY A 76 -15.25 36.29 -22.09
CA GLY A 76 -16.32 36.12 -23.07
C GLY A 76 -17.72 36.21 -22.45
N GLU A 77 -18.72 36.12 -23.35
CA GLU A 77 -20.15 36.16 -22.95
C GLU A 77 -20.58 34.85 -22.27
N ASP A 78 -19.89 33.73 -22.52
CA ASP A 78 -20.22 32.38 -22.06
C ASP A 78 -19.48 31.99 -20.76
N ALA A 79 -18.75 32.90 -20.13
CA ALA A 79 -17.94 32.67 -18.93
C ALA A 79 -18.71 32.00 -17.77
N ASP A 80 -19.94 32.48 -17.51
CA ASP A 80 -20.79 31.93 -16.44
C ASP A 80 -21.25 30.50 -16.75
N GLU A 81 -21.47 30.17 -18.02
CA GLU A 81 -21.85 28.81 -18.48
C GLU A 81 -20.67 27.85 -18.32
N LEU A 82 -19.47 28.23 -18.78
CA LEU A 82 -18.23 27.48 -18.60
C LEU A 82 -17.95 27.19 -17.10
N ILE A 83 -18.03 28.20 -16.23
CA ILE A 83 -17.83 28.01 -14.78
C ILE A 83 -18.82 27.02 -14.21
N LYS A 84 -20.07 27.07 -14.64
CA LYS A 84 -21.11 26.15 -14.18
C LYS A 84 -20.82 24.71 -14.63
N GLU A 85 -20.53 24.52 -15.92
CA GLU A 85 -20.22 23.20 -16.48
C GLU A 85 -18.97 22.59 -15.81
N MET A 86 -17.92 23.37 -15.65
CA MET A 86 -16.70 22.92 -14.97
C MET A 86 -16.95 22.56 -13.52
N LYS A 87 -17.83 23.30 -12.82
CA LYS A 87 -18.20 22.99 -11.44
C LYS A 87 -19.00 21.70 -11.35
N ASP A 88 -19.89 21.44 -12.30
CA ASP A 88 -20.68 20.22 -12.37
C ASP A 88 -19.78 19.01 -12.72
N GLU A 89 -18.79 19.19 -13.59
CA GLU A 89 -17.88 18.14 -14.07
C GLU A 89 -16.74 17.82 -13.07
N CYS A 90 -16.10 18.86 -12.51
CA CYS A 90 -14.91 18.71 -11.67
C CYS A 90 -15.20 18.78 -10.16
N HIS A 91 -16.34 19.35 -9.76
CA HIS A 91 -16.68 19.73 -8.38
C HIS A 91 -15.83 20.87 -7.80
N TYR A 92 -14.94 21.49 -8.57
CA TYR A 92 -14.12 22.64 -8.18
C TYR A 92 -13.87 23.57 -9.36
N ILE A 93 -13.48 24.80 -9.05
CA ILE A 93 -13.00 25.80 -10.01
C ILE A 93 -11.66 26.31 -9.53
N ILE A 94 -10.72 26.51 -10.45
CA ILE A 94 -9.41 27.10 -10.15
C ILE A 94 -9.31 28.46 -10.86
N GLU A 95 -9.14 29.53 -10.10
CA GLU A 95 -8.88 30.87 -10.68
C GLU A 95 -7.56 30.81 -11.49
N PRO A 96 -7.48 31.50 -12.66
CA PRO A 96 -6.29 31.41 -13.53
C PRO A 96 -4.94 31.62 -12.82
N GLU A 97 -4.87 32.63 -11.92
CA GLU A 97 -3.66 32.94 -11.15
C GLU A 97 -3.32 31.89 -10.07
N LEU A 98 -4.25 31.00 -9.75
CA LEU A 98 -4.04 29.90 -8.81
C LEU A 98 -3.67 28.58 -9.50
N THR A 99 -3.63 28.53 -10.83
CA THR A 99 -3.23 27.31 -11.54
C THR A 99 -1.78 26.94 -11.25
N TYR A 100 -1.48 25.64 -11.29
CA TYR A 100 -0.11 25.15 -11.09
C TYR A 100 0.85 25.72 -12.14
N THR A 101 0.39 25.92 -13.38
CA THR A 101 1.12 26.59 -14.47
C THR A 101 1.60 27.97 -14.05
N CYS A 102 0.73 28.81 -13.45
CA CYS A 102 1.09 30.12 -12.91
C CYS A 102 2.11 30.01 -11.76
N PHE A 103 1.95 29.03 -10.87
CA PHE A 103 2.91 28.82 -9.78
C PHE A 103 4.28 28.39 -10.29
N ALA A 104 4.34 27.53 -11.31
CA ALA A 104 5.59 27.13 -11.93
C ALA A 104 6.30 28.32 -12.61
N ASP A 105 5.55 29.17 -13.31
CA ASP A 105 6.08 30.39 -13.91
C ASP A 105 6.60 31.36 -12.83
N ALA A 106 5.84 31.59 -11.78
CA ALA A 106 6.26 32.44 -10.66
C ALA A 106 7.52 31.87 -9.96
N ALA A 107 7.59 30.55 -9.79
CA ALA A 107 8.75 29.89 -9.20
C ALA A 107 10.01 29.99 -10.09
N ARG A 108 9.87 29.87 -11.42
CA ARG A 108 10.96 30.06 -12.38
C ARG A 108 11.49 31.50 -12.36
N ASN A 109 10.60 32.47 -12.19
CA ASN A 109 10.93 33.90 -12.14
C ASN A 109 11.31 34.41 -10.74
N ASN A 110 11.38 33.54 -9.71
CA ASN A 110 11.67 33.87 -8.31
C ASN A 110 10.72 34.89 -7.68
N VAL A 111 9.45 34.90 -8.09
CA VAL A 111 8.38 35.75 -7.56
C VAL A 111 7.26 34.93 -6.90
N PHE A 112 7.46 33.65 -6.69
CA PHE A 112 6.48 32.76 -6.05
C PHE A 112 6.21 33.16 -4.59
N ASN A 113 4.94 33.18 -4.22
CA ASN A 113 4.49 33.42 -2.85
C ASN A 113 3.65 32.21 -2.36
N ARG A 114 4.06 31.60 -1.24
CA ARG A 114 3.34 30.46 -0.62
C ARG A 114 1.89 30.80 -0.22
N GLU A 115 1.58 32.08 0.05
CA GLU A 115 0.22 32.51 0.39
C GLU A 115 -0.77 32.24 -0.75
N GLN A 116 -0.33 32.37 -2.01
CA GLN A 116 -1.15 32.04 -3.17
C GLN A 116 -1.43 30.54 -3.24
N LEU A 117 -0.43 29.70 -2.94
CA LEU A 117 -0.65 28.25 -2.85
C LEU A 117 -1.60 27.88 -1.70
N GLN A 118 -1.50 28.56 -0.56
CA GLN A 118 -2.47 28.37 0.53
C GLN A 118 -3.88 28.79 0.10
N LYS A 119 -4.02 29.91 -0.62
CA LYS A 119 -5.31 30.33 -1.21
C LYS A 119 -5.86 29.25 -2.16
N ALA A 120 -4.99 28.67 -2.97
CA ALA A 120 -5.36 27.61 -3.91
C ALA A 120 -5.86 26.34 -3.19
N PHE A 121 -5.16 25.89 -2.14
CA PHE A 121 -5.62 24.76 -1.32
C PHE A 121 -6.97 25.05 -0.67
N ASN A 122 -7.13 26.22 -0.04
CA ASN A 122 -8.40 26.61 0.57
C ASN A 122 -9.55 26.71 -0.46
N ASN A 123 -9.25 27.14 -1.68
CA ASN A 123 -10.22 27.21 -2.77
C ASN A 123 -10.76 25.83 -3.13
N ILE A 124 -9.88 24.82 -3.29
CA ILE A 124 -10.29 23.43 -3.54
C ILE A 124 -11.10 22.88 -2.36
N GLU A 125 -10.60 23.03 -1.12
CA GLU A 125 -11.27 22.47 0.08
C GLU A 125 -12.67 23.07 0.32
N GLN A 126 -12.92 24.30 -0.12
CA GLN A 126 -14.21 25.00 0.01
C GLN A 126 -15.14 24.76 -1.17
N SER A 127 -14.67 24.17 -2.27
CA SER A 127 -15.45 23.99 -3.49
C SER A 127 -16.55 22.94 -3.32
N ASP A 128 -16.24 21.82 -2.66
CA ASP A 128 -17.17 20.73 -2.42
C ASP A 128 -16.77 19.96 -1.13
N PRO A 129 -17.73 19.47 -0.33
CA PRO A 129 -17.43 18.66 0.86
C PRO A 129 -16.51 17.47 0.63
N ILE A 130 -16.45 16.93 -0.61
CA ILE A 130 -15.53 15.84 -0.95
C ILE A 130 -14.05 16.22 -0.86
N PHE A 131 -13.72 17.52 -0.87
CA PHE A 131 -12.36 18.03 -0.74
C PHE A 131 -12.06 18.61 0.64
N ALA A 132 -13.02 18.64 1.56
CA ALA A 132 -12.84 19.26 2.88
C ALA A 132 -11.62 18.70 3.60
N ASP A 133 -10.78 19.58 4.17
CA ASP A 133 -9.56 19.26 4.93
C ASP A 133 -8.52 18.39 4.19
N LEU A 134 -8.55 18.36 2.86
CA LEU A 134 -7.71 17.47 2.05
C LEU A 134 -6.22 17.83 2.14
N PHE A 135 -5.90 19.11 2.27
CA PHE A 135 -4.55 19.66 2.40
C PHE A 135 -4.17 20.05 3.83
N ALA A 136 -5.00 19.72 4.83
CA ALA A 136 -4.81 20.13 6.23
C ALA A 136 -3.46 19.68 6.85
N ASP A 137 -2.87 18.62 6.32
CA ASP A 137 -1.57 18.10 6.78
C ASP A 137 -0.35 18.81 6.15
N ILE A 138 -0.57 19.85 5.34
CA ILE A 138 0.48 20.60 4.64
C ILE A 138 0.60 22.01 5.24
N ASP A 139 1.51 22.17 6.20
CA ASP A 139 1.77 23.46 6.84
C ASP A 139 2.79 24.28 6.05
N LEU A 140 2.32 25.13 5.12
CA LEU A 140 3.17 26.00 4.29
C LEU A 140 3.93 27.09 5.11
N TYR A 141 3.57 27.27 6.40
CA TYR A 141 4.19 28.22 7.32
C TYR A 141 5.17 27.58 8.29
N SER A 142 5.42 26.28 8.15
CA SER A 142 6.32 25.54 9.03
C SER A 142 7.75 26.09 8.99
N ASN A 143 8.33 26.32 10.18
CA ASN A 143 9.74 26.72 10.31
C ASN A 143 10.73 25.67 9.77
N ARG A 144 10.29 24.44 9.55
CA ARG A 144 11.11 23.38 8.93
C ARG A 144 11.38 23.64 7.45
N LEU A 145 10.48 24.32 6.75
CA LEU A 145 10.71 24.76 5.37
C LEU A 145 11.82 25.83 5.29
N GLY A 146 11.99 26.62 6.35
CA GLY A 146 12.99 27.68 6.44
C GLY A 146 12.62 28.74 7.47
N ALA A 147 13.61 29.49 7.93
CA ALA A 147 13.39 30.60 8.87
C ALA A 147 12.86 31.84 8.12
N GLY A 148 11.59 32.15 8.32
CA GLY A 148 10.90 33.33 7.75
C GLY A 148 10.31 33.09 6.36
N ASP A 149 9.43 34.00 5.98
CA ASP A 149 8.52 33.88 4.83
C ASP A 149 9.22 33.63 3.50
N GLN A 150 10.31 34.35 3.24
CA GLN A 150 11.06 34.22 1.99
C GLN A 150 11.66 32.81 1.84
N LYS A 151 12.31 32.28 2.88
CA LYS A 151 12.94 30.95 2.82
C LYS A 151 11.94 29.82 2.70
N GLN A 152 10.75 29.98 3.31
CA GLN A 152 9.66 29.03 3.18
C GLN A 152 9.12 29.04 1.75
N SER A 153 8.87 30.22 1.18
CA SER A 153 8.46 30.39 -0.22
C SER A 153 9.52 29.82 -1.19
N ASP A 154 10.80 30.09 -0.97
CA ASP A 154 11.90 29.59 -1.81
C ASP A 154 11.99 28.06 -1.80
N THR A 155 11.74 27.43 -0.65
CA THR A 155 11.73 25.97 -0.52
C THR A 155 10.57 25.36 -1.30
N ILE A 156 9.36 25.90 -1.15
CA ILE A 156 8.18 25.45 -1.90
C ILE A 156 8.35 25.73 -3.40
N ALA A 157 8.86 26.91 -3.78
CA ALA A 157 9.17 27.22 -5.18
C ALA A 157 10.17 26.21 -5.81
N SER A 158 11.16 25.77 -5.03
CA SER A 158 12.12 24.76 -5.50
C SER A 158 11.43 23.40 -5.72
N LEU A 159 10.50 23.01 -4.85
CA LEU A 159 9.70 21.80 -4.99
C LEU A 159 8.76 21.88 -6.20
N ILE A 160 8.08 23.03 -6.38
CA ILE A 160 7.21 23.28 -7.55
C ILE A 160 8.00 23.16 -8.85
N ARG A 161 9.20 23.78 -8.94
CA ARG A 161 10.05 23.68 -10.12
C ARG A 161 10.49 22.25 -10.43
N GLU A 162 10.73 21.43 -9.41
CA GLU A 162 11.13 20.05 -9.62
C GLU A 162 9.96 19.21 -10.12
N ILE A 163 8.79 19.33 -9.49
CA ILE A 163 7.57 18.61 -9.87
C ILE A 163 7.07 19.06 -11.26
N ASP A 164 7.31 20.33 -11.65
CA ASP A 164 6.92 20.87 -12.96
C ASP A 164 7.60 20.16 -14.15
N LYS A 165 8.72 19.49 -13.92
CA LYS A 165 9.37 18.66 -14.94
C LYS A 165 8.55 17.40 -15.30
N ALA A 166 7.58 17.03 -14.48
CA ALA A 166 6.67 15.93 -14.76
C ALA A 166 5.63 16.38 -15.79
N ASP A 167 5.66 15.79 -16.98
CA ASP A 167 4.67 16.03 -18.02
C ASP A 167 3.40 15.21 -17.72
N LEU A 168 2.38 15.87 -17.16
CA LEU A 168 1.07 15.27 -16.91
C LEU A 168 0.11 15.44 -18.09
N LEU A 169 0.39 16.32 -19.04
CA LEU A 169 -0.44 16.52 -20.24
C LEU A 169 -0.52 15.24 -21.11
N ASN A 170 0.62 14.55 -21.23
CA ASN A 170 0.75 13.33 -22.03
C ASN A 170 0.82 12.05 -21.17
N THR A 171 0.51 12.15 -19.88
CA THR A 171 0.58 11.02 -18.95
C THR A 171 -0.83 10.50 -18.66
N ASP A 172 -1.04 9.21 -18.91
CA ASP A 172 -2.28 8.52 -18.53
C ASP A 172 -2.49 8.60 -17.01
N ALA A 173 -3.74 8.82 -16.58
CA ALA A 173 -4.10 8.89 -15.15
C ALA A 173 -3.68 7.64 -14.37
N GLU A 174 -3.72 6.46 -15.01
CA GLU A 174 -3.27 5.21 -14.37
C GLU A 174 -1.76 5.20 -14.14
N ILE A 175 -0.96 5.76 -15.07
CA ILE A 175 0.50 5.89 -14.92
C ILE A 175 0.83 6.81 -13.75
N LEU A 176 0.14 7.94 -13.64
CA LEU A 176 0.33 8.87 -12.52
C LEU A 176 -0.10 8.24 -11.20
N GLY A 177 -1.25 7.60 -11.15
CA GLY A 177 -1.73 6.87 -9.98
C GLY A 177 -0.74 5.80 -9.52
N ASN A 178 -0.21 4.99 -10.44
CA ASN A 178 0.81 3.99 -10.14
C ASN A 178 2.13 4.60 -9.64
N ALA A 179 2.55 5.76 -10.18
CA ALA A 179 3.72 6.48 -9.70
C ALA A 179 3.50 7.04 -8.28
N TYR A 180 2.30 7.54 -8.01
CA TYR A 180 1.91 8.01 -6.69
C TYR A 180 1.90 6.87 -5.66
N GLU A 181 1.32 5.71 -5.98
CA GLU A 181 1.37 4.51 -5.14
C GLU A 181 2.80 4.05 -4.88
N TYR A 182 3.67 4.08 -5.90
CA TYR A 182 5.08 3.76 -5.72
C TYR A 182 5.76 4.69 -4.70
N LEU A 183 5.52 6.01 -4.79
CA LEU A 183 6.05 6.97 -3.82
C LEU A 183 5.53 6.68 -2.41
N ILE A 184 4.24 6.40 -2.25
CA ILE A 184 3.65 6.00 -0.97
C ILE A 184 4.39 4.78 -0.40
N GLY A 185 4.63 3.76 -1.22
CA GLY A 185 5.37 2.56 -0.83
C GLY A 185 6.82 2.85 -0.40
N GLN A 186 7.53 3.73 -1.12
CA GLN A 186 8.89 4.14 -0.75
C GLN A 186 8.90 4.91 0.58
N PHE A 187 7.98 5.84 0.79
CA PHE A 187 7.86 6.55 2.07
C PHE A 187 7.49 5.61 3.22
N ALA A 188 6.67 4.59 2.98
CA ALA A 188 6.40 3.56 3.97
C ALA A 188 7.70 2.87 4.44
N SER A 189 8.64 2.61 3.50
CA SER A 189 9.93 2.00 3.83
C SER A 189 10.85 2.90 4.65
N GLU A 190 10.77 4.23 4.47
CA GLU A 190 11.63 5.22 5.14
C GLU A 190 11.10 5.65 6.52
N THR A 191 9.79 5.61 6.73
CA THR A 191 9.16 6.14 7.95
C THR A 191 9.36 5.29 9.19
N GLY A 192 9.88 4.07 9.08
CA GLY A 192 10.14 3.18 10.22
C GLY A 192 8.90 2.78 11.04
N LYS A 193 7.68 3.08 10.56
CA LYS A 193 6.44 2.66 11.21
C LYS A 193 6.34 1.13 11.23
N LYS A 194 5.57 0.59 12.18
CA LYS A 194 5.38 -0.85 12.32
C LYS A 194 4.81 -1.45 11.03
N ALA A 195 5.18 -2.69 10.79
CA ALA A 195 4.76 -3.45 9.62
C ALA A 195 3.26 -3.40 9.38
N GLY A 196 2.89 -3.13 8.14
CA GLY A 196 1.50 -3.18 7.70
C GLY A 196 0.66 -1.93 8.01
N GLU A 197 1.16 -0.98 8.82
CA GLU A 197 0.35 0.18 9.26
C GLU A 197 0.09 1.24 8.17
N PHE A 198 0.77 1.18 7.04
CA PHE A 198 0.69 2.25 6.04
C PHE A 198 0.55 1.77 4.59
N TYR A 199 1.13 0.63 4.25
CA TYR A 199 1.17 0.14 2.87
C TYR A 199 1.23 -1.39 2.80
N THR A 200 0.41 -1.97 1.94
CA THR A 200 0.42 -3.42 1.65
C THR A 200 1.26 -3.70 0.41
N PRO A 201 2.25 -4.63 0.46
CA PRO A 201 3.02 -4.99 -0.72
C PRO A 201 2.12 -5.39 -1.89
N GLN A 202 2.42 -4.90 -3.09
CA GLN A 202 1.59 -5.09 -4.29
C GLN A 202 1.29 -6.58 -4.58
N ALA A 203 2.26 -7.47 -4.39
CA ALA A 203 2.04 -8.90 -4.58
C ALA A 203 0.96 -9.46 -3.64
N VAL A 204 0.97 -9.03 -2.37
CA VAL A 204 -0.03 -9.46 -1.38
C VAL A 204 -1.40 -8.87 -1.73
N SER A 205 -1.43 -7.59 -2.09
CA SER A 205 -2.66 -6.90 -2.51
C SER A 205 -3.30 -7.58 -3.74
N LYS A 206 -2.49 -7.98 -4.73
CA LYS A 206 -2.95 -8.74 -5.91
C LYS A 206 -3.56 -10.09 -5.50
N ILE A 207 -2.94 -10.85 -4.61
CA ILE A 207 -3.45 -12.15 -4.14
C ILE A 207 -4.79 -11.95 -3.40
N LEU A 208 -4.85 -11.01 -2.44
CA LEU A 208 -6.06 -10.71 -1.69
C LEU A 208 -7.22 -10.37 -2.61
N THR A 209 -6.99 -9.48 -3.59
CA THR A 209 -8.00 -8.99 -4.50
C THR A 209 -8.49 -10.09 -5.43
N GLN A 210 -7.59 -10.88 -6.04
CA GLN A 210 -7.96 -12.00 -6.92
C GLN A 210 -8.77 -13.06 -6.17
N ILE A 211 -8.41 -13.37 -4.92
CA ILE A 211 -9.19 -14.28 -4.07
C ILE A 211 -10.60 -13.74 -3.80
N ALA A 212 -10.70 -12.45 -3.46
CA ALA A 212 -11.97 -11.88 -3.04
C ALA A 212 -12.95 -11.63 -4.19
N ILE A 213 -12.43 -11.33 -5.39
CA ILE A 213 -13.26 -11.09 -6.58
C ILE A 213 -13.66 -12.38 -7.31
N ALA A 214 -12.94 -13.49 -7.07
CA ALA A 214 -13.13 -14.74 -7.80
C ALA A 214 -14.59 -15.18 -7.90
N GLY A 215 -15.10 -15.30 -9.14
CA GLY A 215 -16.48 -15.64 -9.46
C GLY A 215 -17.47 -14.49 -9.32
N GLN A 216 -17.01 -13.25 -9.26
CA GLN A 216 -17.82 -12.04 -9.21
C GLN A 216 -17.32 -10.94 -10.18
N GLU A 217 -16.39 -11.26 -11.08
CA GLU A 217 -15.67 -10.32 -11.93
C GLU A 217 -16.61 -9.53 -12.85
N ASP A 218 -17.68 -10.18 -13.34
CA ASP A 218 -18.70 -9.62 -14.24
C ASP A 218 -19.79 -8.82 -13.54
N LYS A 219 -19.76 -8.78 -12.20
CA LYS A 219 -20.83 -8.21 -11.39
C LYS A 219 -20.86 -6.68 -11.49
N ARG A 220 -22.00 -6.14 -11.95
CA ARG A 220 -22.26 -4.70 -11.90
C ARG A 220 -22.60 -4.25 -10.48
N GLY A 221 -21.98 -3.16 -10.03
CA GLY A 221 -22.20 -2.62 -8.69
C GLY A 221 -21.52 -3.47 -7.60
N LEU A 222 -20.35 -4.03 -7.91
CA LEU A 222 -19.50 -4.70 -6.95
C LEU A 222 -19.13 -3.72 -5.83
N SER A 223 -19.28 -4.13 -4.57
CA SER A 223 -18.86 -3.33 -3.42
C SER A 223 -17.64 -3.95 -2.74
N VAL A 224 -16.62 -3.12 -2.48
CA VAL A 224 -15.39 -3.51 -1.80
C VAL A 224 -15.20 -2.67 -0.54
N TYR A 225 -14.82 -3.32 0.56
CA TYR A 225 -14.61 -2.69 1.86
C TYR A 225 -13.25 -3.02 2.45
N ASP A 226 -12.55 -1.99 2.91
CA ASP A 226 -11.33 -2.11 3.72
C ASP A 226 -11.45 -1.24 4.98
N PRO A 227 -11.73 -1.82 6.16
CA PRO A 227 -11.84 -1.07 7.40
C PRO A 227 -10.52 -0.56 7.97
N CYS A 228 -9.39 -0.85 7.31
CA CYS A 228 -8.04 -0.41 7.69
C CYS A 228 -7.28 0.02 6.43
N MET A 229 -7.93 0.87 5.59
CA MET A 229 -7.54 1.08 4.20
C MET A 229 -6.14 1.67 4.00
N GLY A 230 -5.54 2.26 5.02
CA GLY A 230 -4.26 2.94 4.87
C GLY A 230 -4.33 4.01 3.78
N SER A 231 -3.47 3.89 2.77
CA SER A 231 -3.45 4.76 1.58
C SER A 231 -4.48 4.38 0.50
N GLY A 232 -5.35 3.41 0.74
CA GLY A 232 -6.36 2.96 -0.23
C GLY A 232 -5.86 2.01 -1.33
N SER A 233 -4.57 1.71 -1.37
CA SER A 233 -3.95 0.87 -2.44
C SER A 233 -4.60 -0.50 -2.58
N LEU A 234 -5.02 -1.12 -1.48
CA LEU A 234 -5.68 -2.43 -1.51
C LEU A 234 -7.06 -2.35 -2.17
N LEU A 235 -7.84 -1.31 -1.86
CA LEU A 235 -9.14 -1.06 -2.48
C LEU A 235 -9.02 -0.85 -4.00
N LEU A 236 -8.03 -0.04 -4.44
CA LEU A 236 -7.81 0.31 -5.84
C LEU A 236 -7.51 -0.89 -6.74
N ASN A 237 -6.89 -1.94 -6.20
CA ASN A 237 -6.61 -3.14 -6.98
C ASN A 237 -7.88 -3.85 -7.48
N ALA A 238 -9.04 -3.65 -6.85
CA ALA A 238 -10.31 -4.22 -7.32
C ALA A 238 -10.63 -3.78 -8.76
N LYS A 239 -10.30 -2.53 -9.13
CA LYS A 239 -10.48 -1.97 -10.47
C LYS A 239 -9.79 -2.80 -11.56
N LYS A 240 -8.63 -3.39 -11.25
CA LYS A 240 -7.79 -4.12 -12.21
C LYS A 240 -8.34 -5.51 -12.57
N TYR A 241 -9.23 -6.06 -11.75
CA TYR A 241 -9.74 -7.43 -11.91
C TYR A 241 -11.24 -7.49 -12.19
N ALA A 242 -11.96 -6.39 -12.06
CA ALA A 242 -13.38 -6.32 -12.39
C ALA A 242 -13.57 -6.06 -13.89
N GLU A 243 -14.57 -6.71 -14.51
CA GLU A 243 -14.94 -6.46 -15.91
C GLU A 243 -15.69 -5.13 -16.11
N LYS A 244 -16.26 -4.59 -15.03
CA LYS A 244 -17.05 -3.33 -15.04
C LYS A 244 -16.56 -2.41 -13.92
N PRO A 245 -15.31 -1.95 -13.99
CA PRO A 245 -14.66 -1.21 -12.91
C PRO A 245 -15.32 0.14 -12.59
N GLU A 246 -15.99 0.75 -13.55
CA GLU A 246 -16.69 2.04 -13.40
C GLU A 246 -17.89 1.99 -12.44
N TYR A 247 -18.40 0.78 -12.13
CA TYR A 247 -19.53 0.61 -11.21
C TYR A 247 -19.13 0.08 -9.83
N ILE A 248 -17.83 -0.04 -9.55
CA ILE A 248 -17.37 -0.49 -8.22
C ILE A 248 -17.63 0.63 -7.21
N LYS A 249 -18.21 0.25 -6.07
CA LYS A 249 -18.35 1.12 -4.90
C LYS A 249 -17.28 0.78 -3.87
N TYR A 250 -16.51 1.78 -3.51
CA TYR A 250 -15.39 1.66 -2.59
C TYR A 250 -15.78 2.18 -1.21
N TYR A 251 -15.58 1.35 -0.20
CA TYR A 251 -15.79 1.70 1.20
C TYR A 251 -14.48 1.52 1.94
N GLY A 252 -14.06 2.51 2.70
CA GLY A 252 -12.80 2.45 3.42
C GLY A 252 -12.82 3.26 4.71
N GLN A 253 -12.12 2.76 5.73
CA GLN A 253 -11.96 3.49 6.98
C GLN A 253 -10.49 3.54 7.38
N GLU A 254 -10.04 4.70 7.88
CA GLU A 254 -8.67 4.93 8.35
C GLU A 254 -8.67 5.82 9.59
N LEU A 255 -7.95 5.39 10.61
CA LEU A 255 -7.86 6.11 11.88
C LEU A 255 -7.00 7.37 11.77
N ASN A 256 -5.88 7.29 11.05
CA ASN A 256 -4.93 8.39 10.93
C ASN A 256 -5.37 9.37 9.84
N THR A 257 -5.70 10.61 10.22
CA THR A 257 -6.22 11.66 9.31
C THR A 257 -5.30 11.91 8.12
N SER A 258 -3.97 12.00 8.34
CA SER A 258 -3.01 12.22 7.26
C SER A 258 -3.03 11.07 6.24
N THR A 259 -3.09 9.83 6.71
CA THR A 259 -3.17 8.65 5.85
C THR A 259 -4.52 8.57 5.14
N TYR A 260 -5.60 8.94 5.82
CA TYR A 260 -6.93 9.07 5.23
C TYR A 260 -6.97 10.08 4.08
N ASN A 261 -6.35 11.27 4.25
CA ASN A 261 -6.25 12.27 3.19
C ASN A 261 -5.44 11.75 1.99
N LEU A 262 -4.35 11.01 2.24
CA LEU A 262 -3.59 10.36 1.17
C LEU A 262 -4.42 9.32 0.41
N ALA A 263 -5.28 8.56 1.10
CA ALA A 263 -6.19 7.61 0.45
C ALA A 263 -7.18 8.32 -0.47
N ARG A 264 -7.77 9.45 -0.03
CA ARG A 264 -8.67 10.27 -0.85
C ARG A 264 -7.98 10.79 -2.10
N MET A 265 -6.78 11.36 -1.96
CA MET A 265 -5.97 11.81 -3.09
C MET A 265 -5.66 10.65 -4.06
N ASN A 266 -5.33 9.49 -3.53
CA ASN A 266 -5.01 8.29 -4.31
C ASN A 266 -6.22 7.81 -5.13
N MET A 267 -7.43 7.82 -4.55
CA MET A 267 -8.66 7.49 -5.25
C MET A 267 -8.92 8.44 -6.43
N PHE A 268 -8.76 9.75 -6.23
CA PHE A 268 -8.91 10.73 -7.30
C PHE A 268 -7.89 10.53 -8.44
N LEU A 269 -6.63 10.31 -8.10
CA LEU A 269 -5.56 10.07 -9.07
C LEU A 269 -5.79 8.82 -9.93
N HIS A 270 -6.48 7.82 -9.39
CA HIS A 270 -6.90 6.62 -10.13
C HIS A 270 -8.25 6.79 -10.84
N GLY A 271 -8.78 8.01 -10.90
CA GLY A 271 -10.03 8.32 -11.60
C GLY A 271 -11.26 7.64 -11.01
N ILE A 272 -11.27 7.41 -9.69
CA ILE A 272 -12.48 6.91 -9.02
C ILE A 272 -13.43 8.09 -8.83
N SER A 273 -14.62 7.99 -9.41
CA SER A 273 -15.68 8.99 -9.28
C SER A 273 -16.04 9.24 -7.80
N PRO A 274 -16.29 10.50 -7.40
CA PRO A 274 -16.67 10.86 -6.03
C PRO A 274 -17.85 10.06 -5.46
N GLU A 275 -18.88 9.82 -6.28
CA GLU A 275 -20.09 9.06 -5.90
C GLU A 275 -19.81 7.57 -5.60
N ASN A 276 -18.65 7.06 -6.01
CA ASN A 276 -18.21 5.70 -5.74
C ASN A 276 -17.25 5.61 -4.54
N GLN A 277 -16.86 6.75 -3.97
CA GLN A 277 -15.94 6.83 -2.84
C GLN A 277 -16.71 7.04 -1.53
N ASN A 278 -16.74 6.01 -0.68
CA ASN A 278 -17.32 6.07 0.66
C ASN A 278 -16.20 5.85 1.67
N LEU A 279 -15.48 6.92 1.97
CA LEU A 279 -14.31 6.86 2.84
C LEU A 279 -14.58 7.62 4.14
N ARG A 280 -14.11 7.06 5.28
CA ARG A 280 -14.30 7.66 6.60
C ARG A 280 -12.99 7.71 7.39
N ASN A 281 -12.75 8.84 8.05
CA ASN A 281 -11.74 8.95 9.08
C ASN A 281 -12.34 8.58 10.44
N GLY A 282 -11.89 7.48 11.05
CA GLY A 282 -12.43 7.01 12.33
C GLY A 282 -11.83 5.68 12.79
N ASP A 283 -12.10 5.32 14.05
CA ASP A 283 -11.66 4.05 14.65
C ASP A 283 -12.68 2.94 14.34
N THR A 284 -12.30 2.01 13.50
CA THR A 284 -13.09 0.87 13.06
C THR A 284 -13.59 0.00 14.22
N LEU A 285 -12.81 -0.13 15.29
CA LEU A 285 -13.18 -1.01 16.40
C LEU A 285 -14.05 -0.32 17.45
N ASP A 286 -13.94 1.01 17.60
CA ASP A 286 -14.76 1.77 18.55
C ASP A 286 -16.14 2.11 17.96
N GLU A 287 -16.19 2.44 16.66
CA GLU A 287 -17.44 2.81 16.00
C GLU A 287 -17.76 1.81 14.89
N ASP A 288 -18.99 1.26 14.93
CA ASP A 288 -19.48 0.46 13.81
C ASP A 288 -19.76 1.35 12.60
N TRP A 289 -19.15 1.04 11.48
CA TRP A 289 -19.35 1.73 10.20
C TRP A 289 -19.01 0.79 9.04
N PRO A 290 -19.73 0.87 7.92
CA PRO A 290 -20.84 1.77 7.64
C PRO A 290 -22.16 1.35 8.31
N THR A 291 -23.00 2.34 8.61
CA THR A 291 -24.31 2.17 9.26
C THR A 291 -25.45 2.76 8.41
N GLY A 292 -25.25 2.85 7.14
CA GLY A 292 -26.21 3.42 6.20
C GLY A 292 -26.90 2.38 5.33
N GLU A 293 -27.15 2.75 4.09
CA GLU A 293 -27.89 1.93 3.13
C GLU A 293 -27.16 0.62 2.74
N GLU A 294 -25.83 0.63 2.65
CA GLU A 294 -25.04 -0.55 2.33
C GLU A 294 -24.07 -0.84 3.48
N THR A 295 -24.38 -1.88 4.25
CA THR A 295 -23.59 -2.31 5.40
C THR A 295 -22.87 -3.62 5.17
N ASP A 296 -23.21 -4.35 4.11
CA ASP A 296 -22.63 -5.63 3.73
C ASP A 296 -22.01 -5.56 2.34
N PHE A 297 -20.82 -6.15 2.17
CA PHE A 297 -19.99 -6.00 0.98
C PHE A 297 -19.71 -7.32 0.26
N ASN A 298 -19.51 -7.25 -1.05
CA ASN A 298 -19.13 -8.40 -1.86
C ASN A 298 -17.71 -8.86 -1.56
N MET A 299 -16.82 -7.90 -1.37
CA MET A 299 -15.42 -8.12 -1.06
C MET A 299 -15.06 -7.36 0.21
N VAL A 300 -14.42 -8.05 1.15
CA VAL A 300 -13.77 -7.41 2.30
C VAL A 300 -12.28 -7.73 2.21
N LEU A 301 -11.47 -6.70 2.06
CA LEU A 301 -10.02 -6.80 1.93
C LEU A 301 -9.39 -6.10 3.12
N MET A 302 -8.37 -6.70 3.74
CA MET A 302 -7.84 -6.11 4.95
C MET A 302 -6.37 -6.48 5.20
N ASN A 303 -5.58 -5.47 5.52
CA ASN A 303 -4.27 -5.61 6.14
C ASN A 303 -4.22 -4.75 7.40
N PRO A 304 -4.79 -5.23 8.53
CA PRO A 304 -4.90 -4.43 9.75
C PRO A 304 -3.55 -4.25 10.45
N PRO A 305 -3.42 -3.28 11.37
CA PRO A 305 -2.21 -3.12 12.18
C PRO A 305 -2.02 -4.34 13.10
N TYR A 306 -0.91 -5.08 12.90
CA TYR A 306 -0.69 -6.36 13.59
C TYR A 306 -0.55 -6.19 15.11
N SER A 307 -1.29 -7.00 15.85
CA SER A 307 -1.28 -7.01 17.32
C SER A 307 -1.51 -5.61 17.92
N ALA A 308 -2.34 -4.79 17.30
CA ALA A 308 -2.73 -3.49 17.81
C ALA A 308 -3.47 -3.63 19.16
N LYS A 309 -3.35 -2.64 20.00
CA LYS A 309 -4.16 -2.51 21.21
C LYS A 309 -5.52 -1.92 20.85
N TRP A 310 -6.57 -2.38 21.49
CA TRP A 310 -7.91 -1.84 21.35
C TRP A 310 -8.61 -1.77 22.70
N SER A 311 -9.77 -1.14 22.77
CA SER A 311 -10.48 -0.91 24.01
C SER A 311 -10.89 -2.23 24.69
N ALA A 312 -11.43 -3.21 23.95
CA ALA A 312 -11.98 -4.46 24.47
C ALA A 312 -12.91 -4.25 25.69
N ALA A 313 -13.66 -3.15 25.68
CA ALA A 313 -14.58 -2.83 26.76
C ALA A 313 -15.69 -3.89 26.83
N ALA A 314 -16.17 -4.17 28.05
CA ALA A 314 -17.18 -5.21 28.27
C ALA A 314 -18.47 -4.99 27.46
N GLY A 315 -18.80 -3.74 27.11
CA GLY A 315 -19.93 -3.39 26.25
C GLY A 315 -19.89 -4.05 24.86
N PHE A 316 -18.71 -4.31 24.32
CA PHE A 316 -18.56 -5.01 23.04
C PHE A 316 -19.06 -6.47 23.06
N LEU A 317 -19.29 -7.07 24.22
CA LEU A 317 -19.97 -8.37 24.30
C LEU A 317 -21.46 -8.29 23.90
N GLN A 318 -22.03 -7.09 23.81
CA GLN A 318 -23.39 -6.85 23.32
C GLN A 318 -23.41 -6.31 21.88
N ASP A 319 -22.25 -5.98 21.30
CA ASP A 319 -22.10 -5.54 19.93
C ASP A 319 -22.27 -6.73 18.98
N GLU A 320 -23.14 -6.58 17.98
CA GLU A 320 -23.49 -7.65 17.04
C GLU A 320 -22.28 -8.22 16.30
N ARG A 321 -21.22 -7.42 16.11
CA ARG A 321 -19.97 -7.86 15.48
C ARG A 321 -19.27 -8.96 16.30
N PHE A 322 -19.43 -8.97 17.63
CA PHE A 322 -18.66 -9.82 18.54
C PHE A 322 -19.51 -10.71 19.45
N SER A 323 -20.77 -10.35 19.70
CA SER A 323 -21.64 -10.98 20.71
C SER A 323 -21.79 -12.50 20.55
N ASP A 324 -21.86 -12.96 19.31
CA ASP A 324 -21.99 -14.38 18.97
C ASP A 324 -20.84 -15.27 19.46
N TYR A 325 -19.66 -14.69 19.69
CA TYR A 325 -18.46 -15.45 20.07
C TYR A 325 -18.33 -15.65 21.58
N GLY A 326 -19.11 -14.91 22.39
CA GLY A 326 -19.14 -15.02 23.85
C GLY A 326 -17.84 -14.60 24.55
N VAL A 327 -16.83 -14.19 23.80
CA VAL A 327 -15.55 -13.66 24.27
C VAL A 327 -15.05 -12.60 23.29
N LEU A 328 -14.30 -11.63 23.81
CA LEU A 328 -13.65 -10.62 22.98
C LEU A 328 -12.20 -11.00 22.67
N ALA A 329 -11.69 -10.52 21.54
CA ALA A 329 -10.27 -10.56 21.26
C ALA A 329 -9.47 -9.89 22.40
N PRO A 330 -8.24 -10.32 22.70
CA PRO A 330 -7.46 -9.75 23.78
C PRO A 330 -7.21 -8.24 23.60
N LYS A 331 -7.32 -7.45 24.67
CA LYS A 331 -7.06 -5.99 24.65
C LYS A 331 -5.71 -5.63 24.02
N SER A 332 -4.72 -6.50 24.13
CA SER A 332 -3.37 -6.29 23.61
C SER A 332 -3.18 -6.76 22.16
N LYS A 333 -4.21 -7.36 21.54
CA LYS A 333 -4.15 -7.97 20.20
C LYS A 333 -5.52 -7.94 19.53
N ALA A 334 -5.75 -6.92 18.75
CA ALA A 334 -7.01 -6.70 18.04
C ALA A 334 -7.20 -7.59 16.79
N ASP A 335 -6.23 -8.45 16.46
CA ASP A 335 -6.21 -9.24 15.23
C ASP A 335 -7.57 -9.88 14.91
N TYR A 336 -8.16 -10.58 15.89
CA TYR A 336 -9.49 -11.18 15.73
C TYR A 336 -10.64 -10.16 15.79
N ALA A 337 -10.48 -9.01 16.44
CA ALA A 337 -11.52 -7.98 16.44
C ALA A 337 -11.71 -7.41 15.03
N PHE A 338 -10.62 -7.12 14.31
CA PHE A 338 -10.66 -6.73 12.90
C PHE A 338 -11.25 -7.83 12.01
N LEU A 339 -10.84 -9.08 12.21
CA LEU A 339 -11.37 -10.20 11.44
C LEU A 339 -12.90 -10.34 11.62
N LEU A 340 -13.40 -10.24 12.85
CA LEU A 340 -14.82 -10.35 13.14
C LEU A 340 -15.62 -9.17 12.59
N HIS A 341 -15.08 -7.94 12.68
CA HIS A 341 -15.67 -6.76 12.08
C HIS A 341 -15.83 -6.95 10.55
N GLY A 342 -14.77 -7.36 9.86
CA GLY A 342 -14.85 -7.59 8.41
C GLY A 342 -15.82 -8.71 8.03
N LEU A 343 -15.89 -9.79 8.82
CA LEU A 343 -16.82 -10.88 8.58
C LEU A 343 -18.29 -10.45 8.84
N TYR A 344 -18.53 -9.58 9.81
CA TYR A 344 -19.85 -9.02 10.07
C TYR A 344 -20.39 -8.28 8.85
N HIS A 345 -19.55 -7.43 8.23
CA HIS A 345 -19.87 -6.64 7.04
C HIS A 345 -19.73 -7.41 5.71
N LEU A 346 -19.56 -8.71 5.74
CA LEU A 346 -19.47 -9.51 4.53
C LEU A 346 -20.87 -9.95 4.09
N LYS A 347 -21.23 -9.82 2.80
CA LYS A 347 -22.43 -10.42 2.19
C LYS A 347 -22.41 -11.95 2.34
N GLY A 348 -23.58 -12.57 2.35
CA GLY A 348 -23.69 -14.03 2.44
C GLY A 348 -22.86 -14.76 1.40
N ASN A 349 -22.88 -14.29 0.15
CA ASN A 349 -22.10 -14.82 -0.97
C ASN A 349 -20.77 -14.08 -1.21
N GLY A 350 -20.38 -13.19 -0.30
CA GLY A 350 -19.13 -12.44 -0.38
C GLY A 350 -17.91 -13.27 0.02
N THR A 351 -16.73 -12.73 -0.29
CA THR A 351 -15.45 -13.29 0.12
C THR A 351 -14.62 -12.23 0.84
N MET A 352 -14.09 -12.58 2.01
CA MET A 352 -13.14 -11.77 2.75
C MET A 352 -11.76 -12.39 2.69
N ALA A 353 -10.75 -11.57 2.48
CA ALA A 353 -9.34 -11.95 2.57
C ALA A 353 -8.59 -10.98 3.47
N ILE A 354 -7.99 -11.49 4.56
CA ILE A 354 -7.30 -10.69 5.57
C ILE A 354 -5.88 -11.21 5.79
N VAL A 355 -4.92 -10.29 5.87
CA VAL A 355 -3.53 -10.61 6.23
C VAL A 355 -3.33 -10.48 7.73
N LEU A 356 -2.77 -11.50 8.35
CA LEU A 356 -2.52 -11.53 9.78
C LEU A 356 -1.17 -12.22 10.09
N PRO A 357 -0.57 -11.96 11.27
CA PRO A 357 0.62 -12.70 11.70
C PRO A 357 0.28 -14.16 12.04
N HIS A 358 1.18 -15.09 11.77
CA HIS A 358 0.97 -16.53 12.00
C HIS A 358 0.42 -16.89 13.39
N GLY A 359 0.71 -16.07 14.41
CA GLY A 359 0.23 -16.31 15.77
C GLY A 359 -1.27 -16.51 15.89
N VAL A 360 -2.09 -15.89 15.04
CA VAL A 360 -3.55 -16.04 15.04
C VAL A 360 -4.00 -17.48 14.75
N LEU A 361 -3.16 -18.26 14.07
CA LEU A 361 -3.47 -19.63 13.66
C LEU A 361 -3.45 -20.61 14.84
N PHE A 362 -2.70 -20.31 15.92
CA PHE A 362 -2.48 -21.28 17.01
C PHE A 362 -2.56 -20.73 18.43
N ARG A 363 -2.63 -19.39 18.63
CA ARG A 363 -2.80 -18.84 19.98
C ARG A 363 -4.08 -19.35 20.61
N GLY A 364 -4.01 -19.69 21.91
CA GLY A 364 -5.13 -20.22 22.70
C GLY A 364 -6.02 -19.16 23.33
N ALA A 365 -6.64 -19.49 24.47
CA ALA A 365 -7.53 -18.64 25.25
C ALA A 365 -8.69 -18.04 24.40
N ALA A 366 -8.92 -16.72 24.45
CA ALA A 366 -10.01 -16.08 23.72
C ALA A 366 -9.89 -16.26 22.20
N GLU A 367 -8.68 -16.10 21.63
CA GLU A 367 -8.46 -16.28 20.21
C GLU A 367 -8.73 -17.72 19.76
N GLY A 368 -8.38 -18.73 20.58
CA GLY A 368 -8.70 -20.12 20.31
C GLY A 368 -10.21 -20.39 20.26
N LYS A 369 -11.00 -19.79 21.19
CA LYS A 369 -12.46 -19.94 21.22
C LYS A 369 -13.12 -19.30 19.99
N ILE A 370 -12.67 -18.11 19.61
CA ILE A 370 -13.18 -17.41 18.40
C ILE A 370 -12.88 -18.26 17.16
N ARG A 371 -11.64 -18.73 17.03
CA ARG A 371 -11.20 -19.56 15.91
C ARG A 371 -11.99 -20.87 15.80
N GLU A 372 -12.17 -21.58 16.92
CA GLU A 372 -13.00 -22.78 16.96
C GLU A 372 -14.42 -22.51 16.47
N LYS A 373 -15.05 -21.41 16.94
CA LYS A 373 -16.41 -21.08 16.52
C LYS A 373 -16.49 -20.77 15.03
N LEU A 374 -15.53 -20.00 14.47
CA LEU A 374 -15.43 -19.72 13.05
C LEU A 374 -15.31 -20.99 12.20
N LEU A 375 -14.52 -21.96 12.66
CA LEU A 375 -14.35 -23.27 12.00
C LEU A 375 -15.63 -24.12 12.07
N ARG A 376 -16.28 -24.18 13.24
CA ARG A 376 -17.55 -24.90 13.41
C ARG A 376 -18.67 -24.33 12.54
N SER A 377 -18.66 -23.01 12.33
CA SER A 377 -19.60 -22.32 11.43
C SER A 377 -19.19 -22.40 9.95
N GLY A 378 -18.04 -23.01 9.62
CA GLY A 378 -17.55 -23.13 8.24
C GLY A 378 -17.05 -21.82 7.62
N ASN A 379 -16.85 -20.76 8.41
CA ASN A 379 -16.47 -19.45 7.87
C ASN A 379 -15.03 -19.40 7.34
N ILE A 380 -14.08 -20.14 7.93
CA ILE A 380 -12.70 -20.18 7.44
C ILE A 380 -12.64 -21.10 6.22
N TYR A 381 -12.26 -20.54 5.08
CA TYR A 381 -12.23 -21.22 3.78
C TYR A 381 -10.83 -21.67 3.37
N ALA A 382 -9.83 -20.80 3.57
CA ALA A 382 -8.44 -21.14 3.29
C ALA A 382 -7.49 -20.38 4.21
N VAL A 383 -6.27 -20.94 4.38
CA VAL A 383 -5.13 -20.32 5.06
C VAL A 383 -3.92 -20.43 4.15
N ILE A 384 -3.33 -19.29 3.79
CA ILE A 384 -2.19 -19.21 2.87
C ILE A 384 -1.01 -18.60 3.62
N GLY A 385 0.07 -19.35 3.79
CA GLY A 385 1.31 -18.88 4.39
C GLY A 385 2.13 -18.07 3.39
N LEU A 386 2.51 -16.86 3.76
CA LEU A 386 3.30 -15.96 2.93
C LEU A 386 4.80 -16.04 3.29
N PRO A 387 5.71 -15.67 2.37
CA PRO A 387 7.13 -15.55 2.67
C PRO A 387 7.39 -14.60 3.85
N ALA A 388 8.36 -14.94 4.69
CA ALA A 388 8.88 -14.04 5.71
C ALA A 388 9.55 -12.82 5.04
N ASN A 389 9.70 -11.73 5.77
CA ASN A 389 10.37 -10.50 5.30
C ASN A 389 9.79 -9.95 3.98
N LEU A 390 8.47 -10.08 3.78
CA LEU A 390 7.75 -9.56 2.61
C LEU A 390 7.22 -8.13 2.86
N PHE A 391 6.86 -7.82 4.11
CA PHE A 391 6.35 -6.51 4.50
C PHE A 391 7.47 -5.57 4.95
N TYR A 392 7.31 -4.27 4.70
CA TYR A 392 8.27 -3.26 5.14
C TYR A 392 8.41 -3.28 6.68
N ASN A 393 9.64 -3.07 7.14
CA ASN A 393 10.00 -2.94 8.56
C ASN A 393 9.63 -4.14 9.47
N THR A 394 9.38 -5.32 8.90
CA THR A 394 9.20 -6.56 9.68
C THR A 394 9.70 -7.79 8.95
N SER A 395 10.33 -8.69 9.71
CA SER A 395 10.67 -10.04 9.24
C SER A 395 9.63 -11.09 9.63
N ILE A 396 8.52 -10.69 10.29
CA ILE A 396 7.51 -11.62 10.82
C ILE A 396 6.80 -12.31 9.66
N PRO A 397 6.72 -13.65 9.65
CA PRO A 397 5.92 -14.37 8.67
C PRO A 397 4.42 -14.08 8.90
N THR A 398 3.70 -13.85 7.79
CA THR A 398 2.27 -13.56 7.78
C THR A 398 1.51 -14.63 7.01
N CYS A 399 0.21 -14.66 7.21
CA CYS A 399 -0.69 -15.52 6.44
C CYS A 399 -1.91 -14.73 5.97
N ILE A 400 -2.52 -15.19 4.88
CA ILE A 400 -3.84 -14.75 4.46
C ILE A 400 -4.85 -15.75 5.01
N ILE A 401 -5.89 -15.26 5.68
CA ILE A 401 -7.06 -16.06 6.04
C ILE A 401 -8.19 -15.63 5.11
N VAL A 402 -8.75 -16.60 4.40
CA VAL A 402 -9.89 -16.40 3.52
C VAL A 402 -11.15 -16.85 4.24
N LEU A 403 -12.15 -15.98 4.29
CA LEU A 403 -13.42 -16.25 4.94
C LEU A 403 -14.59 -16.13 3.95
N LYS A 404 -15.61 -16.97 4.19
CA LYS A 404 -16.92 -16.91 3.52
C LYS A 404 -18.01 -16.93 4.59
N LYS A 405 -19.04 -16.08 4.44
CA LYS A 405 -20.09 -15.94 5.47
C LYS A 405 -21.08 -17.11 5.44
N GLN A 406 -21.48 -17.52 4.23
CA GLN A 406 -22.41 -18.63 4.04
C GLN A 406 -21.73 -19.76 3.25
N ARG A 407 -21.64 -20.93 3.86
CA ARG A 407 -21.20 -22.18 3.24
C ARG A 407 -22.14 -23.31 3.66
N ASP A 408 -22.22 -24.35 2.86
CA ASP A 408 -22.84 -25.59 3.31
C ASP A 408 -22.07 -26.13 4.53
N LEU A 409 -22.77 -26.39 5.63
CA LEU A 409 -22.17 -26.94 6.84
C LEU A 409 -21.57 -28.34 6.64
N LEU A 410 -21.90 -29.03 5.55
CA LEU A 410 -21.27 -30.27 5.14
C LEU A 410 -19.88 -30.02 4.50
N GLU A 411 -19.63 -28.81 4.02
CA GLU A 411 -18.37 -28.40 3.35
C GLU A 411 -17.52 -27.49 4.27
N ARG A 412 -17.14 -27.97 5.45
CA ARG A 412 -16.32 -27.22 6.43
C ARG A 412 -14.82 -27.50 6.30
N ASP A 413 -14.41 -28.03 5.16
CA ASP A 413 -13.01 -28.24 4.81
C ASP A 413 -12.26 -26.88 4.68
N VAL A 414 -10.98 -26.88 5.01
CA VAL A 414 -10.10 -25.70 4.91
C VAL A 414 -8.90 -26.05 4.03
N LEU A 415 -8.65 -25.21 3.03
CA LEU A 415 -7.46 -25.34 2.19
C LEU A 415 -6.28 -24.63 2.86
N PHE A 416 -5.19 -25.36 3.07
CA PHE A 416 -3.90 -24.82 3.49
C PHE A 416 -2.97 -24.74 2.29
N ILE A 417 -2.33 -23.58 2.09
CA ILE A 417 -1.31 -23.36 1.07
C ILE A 417 -0.04 -22.83 1.75
N ASP A 418 1.10 -23.44 1.47
CA ASP A 418 2.38 -22.95 1.92
C ASP A 418 3.13 -22.26 0.78
N ALA A 419 3.02 -20.92 0.73
CA ALA A 419 3.78 -20.09 -0.20
C ALA A 419 5.06 -19.51 0.42
N SER A 420 5.50 -20.00 1.58
CA SER A 420 6.66 -19.46 2.32
C SER A 420 7.97 -19.46 1.54
N LYS A 421 8.10 -20.35 0.54
CA LYS A 421 9.27 -20.47 -0.35
C LYS A 421 9.10 -19.77 -1.71
N LYS A 422 7.91 -19.19 -2.00
CA LYS A 422 7.60 -18.56 -3.30
C LYS A 422 8.01 -17.08 -3.31
N PHE A 423 9.31 -16.83 -3.38
CA PHE A 423 9.87 -15.47 -3.42
C PHE A 423 11.26 -15.41 -4.03
N ASN A 424 11.63 -14.24 -4.51
CA ASN A 424 13.00 -13.87 -4.83
C ASN A 424 13.59 -13.06 -3.67
N LYS A 425 14.83 -13.38 -3.29
CA LYS A 425 15.53 -12.67 -2.21
C LYS A 425 15.96 -11.28 -2.71
N GLY A 426 15.36 -10.23 -2.18
CA GLY A 426 15.77 -8.85 -2.44
C GLY A 426 16.84 -8.35 -1.46
N LYS A 427 17.35 -7.14 -1.70
CA LYS A 427 18.40 -6.53 -0.84
C LYS A 427 17.89 -6.15 0.55
N LYS A 428 16.66 -5.62 0.64
CA LYS A 428 16.05 -5.16 1.91
C LYS A 428 14.93 -6.09 2.36
N GLN A 429 14.15 -6.61 1.42
CA GLN A 429 12.99 -7.50 1.68
C GLN A 429 12.87 -8.53 0.56
N ASN A 430 12.10 -9.59 0.82
CA ASN A 430 11.75 -10.59 -0.16
C ASN A 430 10.66 -10.06 -1.10
N GLU A 431 10.63 -10.55 -2.34
CA GLU A 431 9.69 -10.10 -3.37
C GLU A 431 9.01 -11.31 -4.01
N MET A 432 7.68 -11.28 -4.10
CA MET A 432 6.91 -12.22 -4.90
C MET A 432 6.70 -11.64 -6.31
N THR A 433 7.04 -12.42 -7.31
CA THR A 433 6.81 -12.08 -8.73
C THR A 433 5.39 -12.45 -9.17
N ASP A 434 4.96 -11.98 -10.35
CA ASP A 434 3.67 -12.36 -10.92
C ASP A 434 3.56 -13.87 -11.15
N GLN A 435 4.67 -14.58 -11.43
CA GLN A 435 4.70 -16.04 -11.49
C GLN A 435 4.37 -16.68 -10.13
N HIS A 436 4.98 -16.21 -9.04
CA HIS A 436 4.67 -16.70 -7.69
C HIS A 436 3.20 -16.47 -7.32
N ILE A 437 2.64 -15.32 -7.72
CA ILE A 437 1.21 -15.01 -7.52
C ILE A 437 0.35 -16.00 -8.30
N THR A 438 0.65 -16.24 -9.56
CA THR A 438 -0.08 -17.19 -10.42
C THR A 438 -0.07 -18.59 -9.81
N GLU A 439 1.08 -19.07 -9.34
CA GLU A 439 1.19 -20.38 -8.68
C GLU A 439 0.31 -20.48 -7.42
N VAL A 440 0.29 -19.43 -6.59
CA VAL A 440 -0.59 -19.39 -5.40
C VAL A 440 -2.07 -19.42 -5.81
N MET A 441 -2.43 -18.66 -6.83
CA MET A 441 -3.82 -18.61 -7.33
C MET A 441 -4.26 -19.90 -7.98
N GLU A 442 -3.37 -20.61 -8.68
CA GLU A 442 -3.65 -21.96 -9.19
C GLU A 442 -3.93 -22.97 -8.08
N LEU A 443 -3.10 -22.97 -7.02
CA LEU A 443 -3.32 -23.83 -5.84
C LEU A 443 -4.66 -23.51 -5.16
N TYR A 444 -4.97 -22.21 -5.03
CA TYR A 444 -6.24 -21.76 -4.46
C TYR A 444 -7.44 -22.20 -5.29
N SER A 445 -7.37 -22.06 -6.61
CA SER A 445 -8.46 -22.40 -7.54
C SER A 445 -8.70 -23.91 -7.64
N LYS A 446 -7.64 -24.74 -7.68
CA LYS A 446 -7.71 -26.20 -7.73
C LYS A 446 -8.32 -26.79 -6.46
N ARG A 447 -8.04 -26.17 -5.32
CA ARG A 447 -8.54 -26.61 -4.01
C ARG A 447 -8.28 -28.11 -3.72
N GLU A 448 -7.06 -28.54 -3.99
CA GLU A 448 -6.63 -29.94 -3.87
C GLU A 448 -5.42 -30.09 -2.94
N THR A 449 -5.20 -31.31 -2.44
CA THR A 449 -3.97 -31.65 -1.73
C THR A 449 -2.86 -31.91 -2.75
N ILE A 450 -1.80 -31.09 -2.71
CA ILE A 450 -0.60 -31.22 -3.53
C ILE A 450 0.60 -31.31 -2.59
N GLU A 451 1.41 -32.36 -2.75
CA GLU A 451 2.56 -32.64 -1.88
C GLU A 451 3.47 -31.41 -1.74
N LYS A 452 3.81 -31.03 -0.50
CA LYS A 452 4.67 -29.90 -0.10
C LYS A 452 4.12 -28.51 -0.43
N GLU A 453 2.97 -28.36 -1.10
CA GLU A 453 2.43 -27.07 -1.52
C GLU A 453 1.06 -26.76 -0.89
N SER A 454 0.14 -27.72 -0.87
CA SER A 454 -1.21 -27.51 -0.35
C SER A 454 -1.80 -28.76 0.28
N PHE A 455 -2.73 -28.55 1.21
CA PHE A 455 -3.49 -29.62 1.86
C PHE A 455 -4.94 -29.19 2.07
N LEU A 456 -5.88 -29.97 1.55
CA LEU A 456 -7.30 -29.78 1.81
C LEU A 456 -7.68 -30.58 3.07
N ALA A 457 -7.74 -29.90 4.22
CA ALA A 457 -8.07 -30.50 5.49
C ALA A 457 -9.57 -30.66 5.67
N SER A 458 -10.01 -31.85 5.97
CA SER A 458 -11.40 -32.08 6.42
C SER A 458 -11.63 -31.44 7.79
N PHE A 459 -12.90 -31.23 8.15
CA PHE A 459 -13.24 -30.73 9.50
C PHE A 459 -12.72 -31.66 10.60
N ASP A 460 -12.77 -32.99 10.39
CA ASP A 460 -12.26 -33.99 11.33
C ASP A 460 -10.75 -33.87 11.53
N ASP A 461 -10.00 -33.55 10.48
CA ASP A 461 -8.55 -33.33 10.59
C ASP A 461 -8.25 -32.08 11.43
N ILE A 462 -9.05 -31.03 11.26
CA ILE A 462 -8.93 -29.79 12.02
C ILE A 462 -9.28 -30.01 13.49
N GLU A 463 -10.37 -30.76 13.77
CA GLU A 463 -10.78 -31.09 15.14
C GLU A 463 -9.75 -31.97 15.85
N LYS A 464 -9.16 -32.97 15.17
CA LYS A 464 -8.05 -33.77 15.68
C LYS A 464 -6.79 -32.96 16.00
N ASN A 465 -6.61 -31.83 15.35
CA ASN A 465 -5.54 -30.87 15.61
C ASN A 465 -5.93 -29.76 16.63
N ASP A 466 -6.99 -29.95 17.43
CA ASP A 466 -7.46 -29.00 18.44
C ASP A 466 -7.74 -27.60 17.85
N PHE A 467 -8.31 -27.53 16.64
CA PHE A 467 -8.58 -26.29 15.92
C PHE A 467 -7.35 -25.40 15.73
N ASN A 468 -6.17 -25.99 15.74
CA ASN A 468 -4.90 -25.33 15.47
C ASN A 468 -4.68 -25.31 13.96
N LEU A 469 -4.55 -24.12 13.37
CA LEU A 469 -4.40 -23.89 11.93
C LEU A 469 -2.94 -23.65 11.52
N ASN A 470 -1.95 -24.00 12.37
CA ASN A 470 -0.55 -23.81 12.01
C ASN A 470 -0.20 -24.64 10.76
N ILE A 471 0.20 -23.95 9.69
CA ILE A 471 0.36 -24.51 8.35
C ILE A 471 1.26 -25.77 8.31
N PRO A 472 2.44 -25.81 9.00
CA PRO A 472 3.29 -27.00 9.02
C PRO A 472 2.65 -28.29 9.61
N ARG A 473 1.47 -28.17 10.26
CA ARG A 473 0.71 -29.34 10.71
C ARG A 473 -0.06 -30.03 9.58
N TYR A 474 -0.25 -29.34 8.47
CA TYR A 474 -1.04 -29.78 7.32
C TYR A 474 -0.18 -29.93 6.06
N VAL A 475 0.71 -28.99 5.81
CA VAL A 475 1.61 -29.00 4.67
C VAL A 475 3.03 -29.27 5.17
N ASP A 476 3.53 -30.49 4.95
CA ASP A 476 4.90 -30.86 5.30
C ASP A 476 5.84 -30.53 4.14
N ASN A 477 6.52 -29.40 4.26
CA ASN A 477 7.53 -28.95 3.29
C ASN A 477 8.97 -29.25 3.75
N PHE A 478 9.14 -30.15 4.75
CA PHE A 478 10.44 -30.51 5.25
C PHE A 478 11.24 -31.24 4.16
N GLU A 479 12.35 -30.67 3.78
CA GLU A 479 13.35 -31.33 2.96
C GLU A 479 14.32 -32.03 3.92
N LYS A 480 14.44 -33.35 3.82
CA LYS A 480 15.52 -34.06 4.53
C LYS A 480 16.81 -33.40 4.09
N GLU A 481 17.53 -32.83 5.04
CA GLU A 481 18.90 -32.41 4.78
C GLU A 481 19.67 -33.64 4.24
N GLU A 482 20.43 -33.45 3.15
CA GLU A 482 21.31 -34.50 2.65
C GLU A 482 22.23 -34.90 3.80
N GLU A 483 22.35 -36.22 4.05
CA GLU A 483 23.27 -36.72 5.06
C GLU A 483 24.67 -36.24 4.71
N ILE A 484 25.24 -35.40 5.55
CA ILE A 484 26.59 -34.88 5.34
C ILE A 484 27.55 -36.06 5.51
N ASP A 485 28.16 -36.50 4.42
CA ASP A 485 29.28 -37.43 4.51
C ASP A 485 30.46 -36.77 5.23
N LEU A 486 30.60 -37.11 6.51
CA LEU A 486 31.65 -36.54 7.36
C LEU A 486 33.05 -36.80 6.79
N ASN A 487 33.28 -37.93 6.05
CA ASN A 487 34.58 -38.22 5.45
C ASN A 487 34.86 -37.29 4.26
N GLU A 488 33.84 -37.00 3.44
CA GLU A 488 33.96 -36.04 2.34
C GLU A 488 34.17 -34.61 2.88
N LEU A 489 33.42 -34.22 3.92
CA LEU A 489 33.58 -32.94 4.58
C LEU A 489 34.97 -32.75 5.19
N LEU A 490 35.47 -33.77 5.92
CA LEU A 490 36.81 -33.76 6.51
C LEU A 490 37.92 -33.72 5.43
N SER A 491 37.69 -34.36 4.28
CA SER A 491 38.61 -34.30 3.14
C SER A 491 38.65 -32.89 2.54
N LYS A 492 37.48 -32.27 2.37
CA LYS A 492 37.39 -30.88 1.89
C LYS A 492 38.02 -29.89 2.87
N MET A 493 37.79 -30.05 4.18
CA MET A 493 38.43 -29.22 5.21
C MET A 493 39.96 -29.35 5.17
N LYS A 494 40.50 -30.56 5.10
CA LYS A 494 41.95 -30.76 4.97
C LYS A 494 42.54 -30.07 3.75
N LYS A 495 41.88 -30.21 2.61
CA LYS A 495 42.31 -29.54 1.37
C LYS A 495 42.30 -28.02 1.50
N THR A 496 41.24 -27.47 2.10
CA THR A 496 41.14 -26.02 2.34
C THR A 496 42.22 -25.51 3.30
N ASP A 497 42.53 -26.29 4.36
CA ASP A 497 43.61 -25.96 5.29
C ASP A 497 44.98 -25.98 4.62
N GLU A 498 45.25 -26.95 3.73
CA GLU A 498 46.49 -27.04 2.93
C GLU A 498 46.59 -25.81 1.97
N GLU A 499 45.51 -25.49 1.27
CA GLU A 499 45.45 -24.30 0.40
C GLU A 499 45.65 -23.00 1.20
N LEU A 500 45.09 -22.88 2.39
CA LEU A 500 45.26 -21.73 3.28
C LEU A 500 46.73 -21.60 3.73
N GLN A 501 47.35 -22.70 4.16
CA GLN A 501 48.77 -22.71 4.56
C GLN A 501 49.69 -22.35 3.40
N GLN A 502 49.42 -22.84 2.19
CA GLN A 502 50.16 -22.49 1.01
C GLN A 502 50.04 -21.00 0.69
N THR A 503 48.81 -20.48 0.68
CA THR A 503 48.54 -19.04 0.43
C THR A 503 49.20 -18.15 1.49
N GLN A 504 49.16 -18.53 2.77
CA GLN A 504 49.85 -17.84 3.84
C GLN A 504 51.37 -17.84 3.63
N THR A 505 51.93 -18.97 3.21
CA THR A 505 53.39 -19.10 2.94
C THR A 505 53.82 -18.18 1.76
N GLU A 506 53.03 -18.20 0.67
CA GLU A 506 53.24 -17.35 -0.47
C GLU A 506 53.13 -15.85 -0.10
N PHE A 507 52.09 -15.49 0.67
CA PHE A 507 51.91 -14.13 1.17
C PHE A 507 53.06 -13.66 2.05
N MET A 508 53.54 -14.52 2.97
CA MET A 508 54.69 -14.21 3.81
C MET A 508 56.00 -14.08 2.99
N SER A 509 56.14 -14.87 1.92
CA SER A 509 57.27 -14.75 0.99
C SER A 509 57.25 -13.39 0.27
N LEU A 510 56.09 -13.00 -0.26
CA LEU A 510 55.91 -11.70 -0.93
C LEU A 510 56.13 -10.52 0.03
N LEU A 511 55.70 -10.63 1.30
CA LEU A 511 55.96 -9.61 2.33
C LEU A 511 57.48 -9.42 2.58
N LYS A 512 58.26 -10.50 2.56
CA LYS A 512 59.73 -10.43 2.73
C LYS A 512 60.47 -9.81 1.54
N GLU A 513 59.85 -9.78 0.36
CA GLU A 513 60.40 -9.12 -0.84
C GLU A 513 60.11 -7.62 -0.85
N LEU A 514 59.21 -7.14 0.00
CA LEU A 514 58.90 -5.70 0.08
C LEU A 514 60.07 -4.92 0.69
N THR A 515 60.45 -3.85 0.05
CA THR A 515 61.42 -2.88 0.56
C THR A 515 60.77 -1.51 0.68
N SER A 516 61.05 -0.81 1.79
CA SER A 516 60.55 0.55 2.02
C SER A 516 61.71 1.44 2.49
N PRO A 517 61.77 2.69 2.05
CA PRO A 517 62.73 3.66 2.60
C PRO A 517 62.37 4.11 4.03
N ASP A 518 61.18 3.74 4.55
CA ASP A 518 60.74 4.04 5.93
C ASP A 518 61.17 2.91 6.87
N GLU A 519 62.08 3.23 7.82
CA GLU A 519 62.61 2.28 8.80
C GLU A 519 61.54 1.69 9.72
N LYS A 520 60.44 2.42 9.99
CA LYS A 520 59.32 1.89 10.82
C LYS A 520 58.55 0.84 10.09
N ILE A 521 58.32 1.01 8.77
CA ILE A 521 57.64 0.03 7.94
C ILE A 521 58.50 -1.22 7.81
N MET A 522 59.83 -1.07 7.59
CA MET A 522 60.75 -2.21 7.50
C MET A 522 60.84 -2.97 8.85
N SER A 523 60.84 -2.27 9.97
CA SER A 523 60.84 -2.92 11.30
C SER A 523 59.55 -3.70 11.54
N SER A 524 58.42 -3.20 11.07
CA SER A 524 57.15 -3.92 11.19
C SER A 524 57.05 -5.15 10.29
N LEU A 525 57.58 -5.06 9.05
CA LEU A 525 57.67 -6.18 8.11
C LEU A 525 58.59 -7.30 8.59
N ASN A 526 59.67 -6.96 9.28
CA ASN A 526 60.62 -7.95 9.81
C ASN A 526 60.15 -8.63 11.10
N ASN A 527 59.07 -8.14 11.73
CA ASN A 527 58.43 -8.72 12.92
C ASN A 527 57.18 -9.56 12.60
N LEU A 528 56.77 -9.65 11.34
CA LEU A 528 55.74 -10.57 10.82
C LEU A 528 56.38 -11.90 10.42
#